data_8d49f3d97839e13b91333bd0366564ad
#
_entry.id   8d49f3d97839e13b91333bd0366564ad
#
_cell.length_a   1.000
_cell.length_b   1.000
_cell.length_c   1.000
_cell.angle_alpha   90.00
_cell.angle_beta   90.00
_cell.angle_gamma   90.00
#
_symmetry.space_group_name_H-M   'P 1'
#
loop_
_entity.id
_entity.type
_entity.pdbx_description
1 polymer ?
#
loop_
_entity_poly.entity_id
_entity_poly.type
_entity_poly.pdbx_seq_one_letter_code
_entity_poly.pdbx_strand_id
1 'polypeptide(L)'
;MMAKILLCAGLVFLIFLFVPFLAYGTYAALTGLEPPDEVEPAVFMASVLLEKLGHTIAFVGVFYLARESLRHRWFWYAAAWWSMFVIAEVALAIRAEYSWPEAIAGMISETIYFPLAALVTRRFLAPGT
;
A
#
# COMPACT_ATOMS: atom_id res chain seq x y z
N MET A 1 -18.50 -16.62 1.25
CA MET A 1 -17.75 -15.70 0.37
C MET A 1 -17.52 -14.33 1.02
N MET A 2 -18.58 -13.68 1.48
CA MET A 2 -18.48 -12.34 2.11
C MET A 2 -17.49 -12.30 3.28
N ALA A 3 -17.53 -13.27 4.19
CA ALA A 3 -16.59 -13.34 5.32
C ALA A 3 -15.12 -13.41 4.86
N LYS A 4 -14.83 -14.15 3.79
CA LYS A 4 -13.47 -14.22 3.22
C LYS A 4 -13.02 -12.89 2.61
N ILE A 5 -13.93 -12.18 1.95
CA ILE A 5 -13.65 -10.86 1.38
C ILE A 5 -13.34 -9.86 2.50
N LEU A 6 -14.16 -9.84 3.55
CA LEU A 6 -13.95 -8.94 4.69
C LEU A 6 -12.66 -9.24 5.44
N LEU A 7 -12.36 -10.53 5.66
CA LEU A 7 -11.10 -10.94 6.29
C LEU A 7 -9.89 -10.55 5.42
N CYS A 8 -9.97 -10.79 4.13
CA CYS A 8 -8.93 -10.40 3.17
C CYS A 8 -8.73 -8.88 3.17
N ALA A 9 -9.82 -8.12 3.10
CA ALA A 9 -9.75 -6.66 3.14
C ALA A 9 -9.14 -6.15 4.44
N GLY A 10 -9.51 -6.74 5.58
CA GLY A 10 -8.91 -6.42 6.87
C GLY A 10 -7.40 -6.67 6.91
N LEU A 11 -6.94 -7.81 6.41
CA LEU A 11 -5.52 -8.14 6.34
C LEU A 11 -4.76 -7.21 5.39
N VAL A 12 -5.31 -6.93 4.21
CA VAL A 12 -4.70 -5.99 3.24
C VAL A 12 -4.65 -4.58 3.82
N PHE A 13 -5.70 -4.14 4.49
CA PHE A 13 -5.70 -2.84 5.19
C PHE A 13 -4.58 -2.75 6.24
N LEU A 14 -4.40 -3.79 7.05
CA LEU A 14 -3.31 -3.83 8.03
C LEU A 14 -1.93 -3.80 7.35
N ILE A 15 -1.75 -4.51 6.25
CA ILE A 15 -0.51 -4.48 5.47
C ILE A 15 -0.26 -3.06 4.94
N PHE A 16 -1.25 -2.42 4.33
CA PHE A 16 -1.13 -1.06 3.78
C PHE A 16 -0.93 0.01 4.85
N LEU A 17 -1.35 -0.26 6.08
CA LEU A 17 -1.16 0.66 7.20
C LEU A 17 0.19 0.44 7.89
N PHE A 18 0.51 -0.79 8.30
CA PHE A 18 1.66 -1.07 9.15
C PHE A 18 2.98 -1.15 8.38
N VAL A 19 3.02 -1.67 7.17
CA VAL A 19 4.27 -1.75 6.40
C VAL A 19 4.84 -0.35 6.11
N PRO A 20 4.06 0.64 5.65
CA PRO A 20 4.56 2.01 5.53
C PRO A 20 5.04 2.60 6.86
N PHE A 21 4.32 2.39 7.95
CA PHE A 21 4.75 2.84 9.27
C PHE A 21 6.12 2.31 9.67
N LEU A 22 6.33 1.01 9.51
CA LEU A 22 7.60 0.37 9.80
C LEU A 22 8.71 0.84 8.85
N ALA A 23 8.42 0.95 7.56
CA ALA A 23 9.39 1.38 6.56
C ALA A 23 9.81 2.83 6.78
N TYR A 24 8.86 3.76 6.93
CA TYR A 24 9.16 5.18 7.20
C TYR A 24 9.84 5.36 8.56
N GLY A 25 9.36 4.68 9.60
CA GLY A 25 9.96 4.76 10.94
C GLY A 25 11.40 4.26 10.96
N THR A 26 11.69 3.14 10.31
CA THR A 26 13.05 2.61 10.19
C THR A 26 13.93 3.52 9.37
N TYR A 27 13.44 4.00 8.23
CA TYR A 27 14.18 4.92 7.37
C TYR A 27 14.48 6.24 8.09
N ALA A 28 13.50 6.80 8.79
CA ALA A 28 13.68 8.01 9.58
C ALA A 28 14.71 7.83 10.70
N ALA A 29 14.68 6.69 11.39
CA ALA A 29 15.65 6.37 12.43
C ALA A 29 17.09 6.26 11.89
N LEU A 30 17.26 5.72 10.67
CA LEU A 30 18.57 5.55 10.04
C LEU A 30 19.12 6.83 9.39
N THR A 31 18.24 7.71 8.89
CA THR A 31 18.62 8.89 8.09
C THR A 31 18.40 10.22 8.79
N GLY A 32 17.76 10.23 9.97
CA GLY A 32 17.39 11.45 10.68
C GLY A 32 16.25 12.23 10.02
N LEU A 33 15.47 11.60 9.14
CA LEU A 33 14.30 12.22 8.53
C LEU A 33 13.28 12.58 9.61
N GLU A 34 12.90 13.85 9.68
CA GLU A 34 11.89 14.36 10.62
C GLU A 34 10.51 14.36 9.98
N PRO A 35 9.44 14.06 10.76
CA PRO A 35 8.07 14.19 10.26
C PRO A 35 7.72 15.65 10.00
N PRO A 36 6.80 15.96 9.07
CA PRO A 36 6.37 17.33 8.82
C PRO A 36 5.67 17.93 10.04
N ASP A 37 6.16 19.07 10.52
CA ASP A 37 5.69 19.74 11.75
C ASP A 37 4.34 20.46 11.60
N GLU A 38 3.79 20.54 10.41
CA GLU A 38 2.69 21.46 10.08
C GLU A 38 1.28 20.84 10.21
N VAL A 39 1.16 19.53 10.47
CA VAL A 39 -0.13 18.85 10.52
C VAL A 39 -0.41 18.31 11.91
N GLU A 40 -1.61 18.60 12.43
CA GLU A 40 -2.05 18.02 13.69
C GLU A 40 -2.04 16.48 13.59
N PRO A 41 -1.43 15.76 14.57
CA PRO A 41 -1.30 14.30 14.52
C PRO A 41 -2.61 13.55 14.31
N ALA A 42 -3.70 13.99 14.92
CA ALA A 42 -5.01 13.37 14.77
C ALA A 42 -5.57 13.52 13.34
N VAL A 43 -5.41 14.71 12.74
CA VAL A 43 -5.83 14.97 11.36
C VAL A 43 -4.97 14.16 10.37
N PHE A 44 -3.67 14.13 10.59
CA PHE A 44 -2.75 13.32 9.79
C PHE A 44 -3.14 11.84 9.83
N MET A 45 -3.34 11.29 11.02
CA MET A 45 -3.71 9.88 11.18
C MET A 45 -5.06 9.57 10.53
N ALA A 46 -6.07 10.44 10.71
CA ALA A 46 -7.37 10.27 10.07
C ALA A 46 -7.27 10.23 8.55
N SER A 47 -6.45 11.12 7.96
CA SER A 47 -6.23 11.15 6.51
C SER A 47 -5.53 9.88 6.00
N VAL A 48 -4.53 9.40 6.73
CA VAL A 48 -3.83 8.14 6.40
C VAL A 48 -4.79 6.95 6.45
N LEU A 49 -5.59 6.83 7.50
CA LEU A 49 -6.58 5.75 7.63
C LEU A 49 -7.59 5.77 6.49
N LEU A 50 -8.12 6.93 6.13
CA LEU A 50 -9.06 7.09 5.03
C LEU A 50 -8.42 6.71 3.69
N GLU A 51 -7.21 7.17 3.42
CA GLU A 51 -6.45 6.84 2.22
C GLU A 51 -6.22 5.33 2.11
N LYS A 52 -5.74 4.69 3.18
CA LYS A 52 -5.48 3.24 3.19
C LYS A 52 -6.76 2.41 3.07
N LEU A 53 -7.86 2.90 3.60
CA LEU A 53 -9.18 2.27 3.41
C LEU A 53 -9.59 2.31 1.93
N GLY A 54 -9.47 3.46 1.27
CA GLY A 54 -9.76 3.60 -0.15
C GLY A 54 -8.88 2.70 -1.02
N HIS A 55 -7.58 2.68 -0.77
CA HIS A 55 -6.65 1.78 -1.47
C HIS A 55 -6.99 0.31 -1.27
N THR A 56 -7.36 -0.09 -0.04
CA THR A 56 -7.76 -1.46 0.28
C THR A 56 -9.01 -1.88 -0.49
N ILE A 57 -10.03 -1.04 -0.48
CA ILE A 57 -11.29 -1.31 -1.18
C ILE A 57 -11.04 -1.47 -2.69
N ALA A 58 -10.27 -0.57 -3.29
CA ALA A 58 -9.93 -0.64 -4.71
C ALA A 58 -9.08 -1.87 -5.02
N PHE A 59 -8.04 -2.13 -4.24
CA PHE A 59 -7.13 -3.25 -4.46
C PHE A 59 -7.84 -4.60 -4.36
N VAL A 60 -8.55 -4.85 -3.27
CA VAL A 60 -9.27 -6.11 -3.04
C VAL A 60 -10.46 -6.24 -4.00
N GLY A 61 -11.18 -5.15 -4.24
CA GLY A 61 -12.33 -5.13 -5.13
C GLY A 61 -11.96 -5.47 -6.58
N VAL A 62 -10.95 -4.84 -7.14
CA VAL A 62 -10.48 -5.12 -8.50
C VAL A 62 -9.97 -6.55 -8.62
N PHE A 63 -9.18 -7.01 -7.64
CA PHE A 63 -8.72 -8.40 -7.65
C PHE A 63 -9.90 -9.38 -7.61
N TYR A 64 -10.89 -9.14 -6.76
CA TYR A 64 -12.07 -9.99 -6.65
C TYR A 64 -12.85 -10.08 -7.97
N LEU A 65 -13.06 -8.94 -8.63
CA LEU A 65 -13.76 -8.90 -9.92
C LEU A 65 -13.02 -9.65 -11.04
N ALA A 66 -11.70 -9.59 -11.03
CA ALA A 66 -10.82 -10.22 -12.02
C ALA A 66 -10.13 -11.50 -11.53
N ARG A 67 -10.59 -12.09 -10.44
CA ARG A 67 -9.90 -13.19 -9.72
C ARG A 67 -9.56 -14.41 -10.59
N GLU A 68 -10.39 -14.73 -11.58
CA GLU A 68 -10.14 -15.84 -12.50
C GLU A 68 -8.87 -15.59 -13.33
N SER A 69 -8.70 -14.39 -13.85
CA SER A 69 -7.53 -14.00 -14.64
C SER A 69 -6.31 -13.75 -13.75
N LEU A 70 -6.52 -13.12 -12.59
CA LEU A 70 -5.43 -12.69 -11.72
C LEU A 70 -4.85 -13.82 -10.85
N ARG A 71 -5.55 -14.93 -10.71
CA ARG A 71 -5.08 -16.09 -9.97
C ARG A 71 -3.64 -16.50 -10.28
N HIS A 72 -3.30 -16.56 -11.58
CA HIS A 72 -1.96 -16.90 -12.07
C HIS A 72 -1.09 -15.69 -12.40
N ARG A 73 -1.69 -14.49 -12.41
CA ARG A 73 -1.05 -13.23 -12.78
C ARG A 73 -0.97 -12.24 -11.61
N TRP A 74 -1.08 -12.73 -10.38
CA TRP A 74 -1.07 -11.90 -9.18
C TRP A 74 0.18 -11.02 -9.06
N PHE A 75 1.32 -11.50 -9.54
CA PHE A 75 2.56 -10.74 -9.56
C PHE A 75 2.46 -9.52 -10.49
N TRP A 76 1.90 -9.70 -11.67
CA TRP A 76 1.67 -8.58 -12.60
C TRP A 76 0.65 -7.58 -12.06
N TYR A 77 -0.35 -8.06 -11.33
CA TYR A 77 -1.29 -7.21 -10.62
C TYR A 77 -0.57 -6.35 -9.57
N ALA A 78 0.27 -6.95 -8.74
CA ALA A 78 1.11 -6.22 -7.79
C ALA A 78 2.05 -5.23 -8.48
N ALA A 79 2.68 -5.63 -9.59
CA ALA A 79 3.58 -4.78 -10.36
C ALA A 79 2.87 -3.57 -10.96
N ALA A 80 1.63 -3.71 -11.42
CA ALA A 80 0.83 -2.60 -11.95
C ALA A 80 0.54 -1.56 -10.85
N TRP A 81 0.08 -1.99 -9.68
CA TRP A 81 -0.14 -1.11 -8.54
C TRP A 81 1.15 -0.46 -8.07
N TRP A 82 2.20 -1.26 -7.92
CA TRP A 82 3.52 -0.77 -7.54
C TRP A 82 4.03 0.31 -8.49
N SER A 83 3.98 0.08 -9.80
CA SER A 83 4.48 1.05 -10.78
C SER A 83 3.72 2.38 -10.72
N MET A 84 2.40 2.34 -10.54
CA MET A 84 1.57 3.54 -10.41
C MET A 84 1.99 4.36 -9.18
N PHE A 85 2.21 3.72 -8.05
CA PHE A 85 2.58 4.41 -6.81
C PHE A 85 4.03 4.90 -6.83
N VAL A 86 4.97 4.10 -7.33
CA VAL A 86 6.38 4.52 -7.46
C VAL A 86 6.51 5.72 -8.40
N ILE A 87 5.81 5.72 -9.52
CA ILE A 87 5.78 6.87 -10.42
C ILE A 87 5.19 8.10 -9.74
N ALA A 88 4.12 7.91 -8.94
CA ALA A 88 3.52 9.00 -8.18
C ALA A 88 4.49 9.58 -7.12
N GLU A 89 5.23 8.74 -6.41
CA GLU A 89 6.26 9.17 -5.45
C GLU A 89 7.36 10.01 -6.13
N VAL A 90 7.86 9.55 -7.27
CA VAL A 90 8.84 10.29 -8.05
C VAL A 90 8.27 11.64 -8.52
N ALA A 91 7.04 11.66 -8.99
CA ALA A 91 6.38 12.89 -9.41
C ALA A 91 6.21 13.90 -8.26
N LEU A 92 5.86 13.44 -7.07
CA LEU A 92 5.76 14.27 -5.87
C LEU A 92 7.12 14.84 -5.47
N ALA A 93 8.19 14.06 -5.58
CA ALA A 93 9.56 14.52 -5.31
C ALA A 93 10.03 15.56 -6.34
N ILE A 94 9.72 15.37 -7.62
CA ILE A 94 10.04 16.34 -8.69
C ILE A 94 9.31 17.67 -8.46
N ARG A 95 8.05 17.65 -8.01
CA ARG A 95 7.28 18.85 -7.68
C ARG A 95 7.67 19.47 -6.33
N ALA A 96 8.61 18.87 -5.62
CA ALA A 96 9.01 19.28 -4.27
C ALA A 96 7.88 19.26 -3.22
N GLU A 97 6.81 18.48 -3.46
CA GLU A 97 5.77 18.20 -2.46
C GLU A 97 6.24 17.15 -1.45
N TYR A 98 7.17 16.27 -1.88
CA TYR A 98 7.93 15.37 -1.03
C TYR A 98 9.43 15.64 -1.20
N SER A 99 10.20 15.42 -0.14
CA SER A 99 11.64 15.29 -0.26
C SER A 99 12.01 13.97 -0.94
N TRP A 100 13.18 13.89 -1.57
CA TRP A 100 13.68 12.63 -2.12
C TRP A 100 13.83 11.51 -1.08
N PRO A 101 14.30 11.78 0.17
CA PRO A 101 14.27 10.78 1.22
C PRO A 101 12.87 10.23 1.54
N GLU A 102 11.85 11.08 1.57
CA GLU A 102 10.45 10.64 1.77
C GLU A 102 9.97 9.76 0.61
N ALA A 103 10.26 10.17 -0.63
CA ALA A 103 9.91 9.39 -1.81
C ALA A 103 10.60 8.02 -1.83
N ILE A 104 11.87 7.95 -1.46
CA ILE A 104 12.63 6.68 -1.36
C ILE A 104 12.03 5.78 -0.29
N ALA A 105 11.67 6.31 0.88
CA ALA A 105 11.00 5.56 1.93
C ALA A 105 9.66 5.00 1.46
N GLY A 106 8.88 5.79 0.73
CA GLY A 106 7.63 5.36 0.08
C GLY A 106 7.84 4.24 -0.92
N MET A 107 8.82 4.37 -1.82
CA MET A 107 9.13 3.35 -2.83
C MET A 107 9.58 2.02 -2.20
N ILE A 108 10.38 2.06 -1.13
CA ILE A 108 10.76 0.87 -0.37
C ILE A 108 9.53 0.20 0.23
N SER A 109 8.67 0.98 0.88
CA SER A 109 7.42 0.51 1.47
C SER A 109 6.53 -0.19 0.45
N GLU A 110 6.30 0.44 -0.70
CA GLU A 110 5.46 -0.07 -1.79
C GLU A 110 6.01 -1.36 -2.39
N THR A 111 7.33 -1.48 -2.49
CA THR A 111 8.01 -2.69 -2.98
C THR A 111 7.76 -3.89 -2.04
N ILE A 112 7.51 -3.64 -0.77
CA ILE A 112 7.19 -4.67 0.21
C ILE A 112 5.69 -4.95 0.24
N TYR A 113 4.84 -3.93 0.38
CA TYR A 113 3.44 -4.17 0.69
C TYR A 113 2.59 -4.58 -0.52
N PHE A 114 2.86 -4.13 -1.74
CA PHE A 114 2.06 -4.54 -2.90
C PHE A 114 2.20 -6.03 -3.24
N PRO A 115 3.39 -6.61 -3.32
CA PRO A 115 3.53 -8.05 -3.51
C PRO A 115 2.91 -8.87 -2.37
N LEU A 116 3.10 -8.42 -1.13
CA LEU A 116 2.53 -9.10 0.04
C LEU A 116 1.00 -9.05 0.03
N ALA A 117 0.40 -7.90 -0.23
CA ALA A 117 -1.04 -7.73 -0.34
C ALA A 117 -1.63 -8.56 -1.48
N ALA A 118 -0.99 -8.61 -2.64
CA ALA A 118 -1.44 -9.41 -3.78
C ALA A 118 -1.38 -10.92 -3.48
N LEU A 119 -0.34 -11.36 -2.78
CA LEU A 119 -0.21 -12.75 -2.36
C LEU A 119 -1.32 -13.15 -1.37
N VAL A 120 -1.60 -12.31 -0.38
CA VAL A 120 -2.69 -12.51 0.57
C VAL A 120 -4.04 -12.53 -0.15
N THR A 121 -4.29 -11.57 -1.03
CA THR A 121 -5.54 -11.48 -1.79
C THR A 121 -5.76 -12.71 -2.67
N ARG A 122 -4.70 -13.14 -3.36
CA ARG A 122 -4.71 -14.40 -4.13
C ARG A 122 -5.06 -15.59 -3.24
N ARG A 123 -4.43 -15.70 -2.09
CA ARG A 123 -4.64 -16.82 -1.16
C ARG A 123 -6.08 -16.95 -0.69
N PHE A 124 -6.73 -15.82 -0.43
CA PHE A 124 -8.09 -15.80 0.11
C PHE A 124 -9.18 -15.83 -0.96
N LEU A 125 -8.97 -15.19 -2.10
CA LEU A 125 -10.02 -14.90 -3.08
C LEU A 125 -9.89 -15.63 -4.40
N ALA A 126 -8.72 -16.16 -4.75
CA ALA A 126 -8.57 -16.88 -6.01
C ALA A 126 -9.27 -18.24 -5.94
N PRO A 127 -9.97 -18.66 -7.02
CA PRO A 127 -10.62 -19.97 -7.06
C PRO A 127 -9.60 -21.11 -6.94
N GLY A 128 -9.95 -22.16 -6.23
CA GLY A 128 -9.14 -23.37 -6.10
C GLY A 128 -7.90 -23.23 -5.20
N THR A 129 -7.89 -22.22 -4.35
CA THR A 129 -6.84 -22.06 -3.32
C THR A 129 -7.34 -22.41 -1.93
#